data_5dfcad568240592b5b3ef552d83ada91
#
_entry.id   5dfcad568240592b5b3ef552d83ada91
#
_cell.length_a   1.000
_cell.length_b   1.000
_cell.length_c   1.000
_cell.angle_alpha   90.00
_cell.angle_beta   90.00
_cell.angle_gamma   90.00
#
_symmetry.space_group_name_H-M   'P 1'
#
loop_
_entity.id
_entity.type
_entity.pdbx_description
1 polymer ?
#
loop_
_entity_poly.entity_id
_entity_poly.type
_entity_poly.pdbx_seq_one_letter_code
_entity_poly.pdbx_strand_id
1 'polypeptide(L)'
;MPLEHRAGFASACQLKNPLGTRVLEETLGGTGNISSHHVEFVVTPVTSTGGAREFRQSMVPHPLVHQELPHEPHFGIYNGRLRSLSYAKGSADDIYWRLRRSVMLSHTGELPTEIRGPDAEAMLDRVFTRSVGKVRVGRCSYQIACYPDGGVAMDGVLIRLEADRFWYVQSDGEFYGWLRAQATGFDVEVFHPDVWVSQVQGPRSLDVLAAVADDGLPEPFNYFDAARVRIGGEPILVTRTGFTSELGWEFYLEPNSDIQSIGKLIWDAGRMYDMDTTPAEVTNARRIEGGLLFAGSDFDETMTPFEVGFEGLVDFAKGDFIGRSALEAADRRCRTWGLTCAEGTPRHGRTLTEASSQVGRVTSSAWSPTLQCGIAIIRLDDPELGTGAKLDVECTDGVVRTATVCELPMYDKAGDIPRGRAADSPEFPGVIA
;
A
#
# COMPACT_ATOMS: atom_id res chain seq x y z
N MET A 1 -21.07 -50.25 -13.75
CA MET A 1 -21.86 -49.38 -14.65
C MET A 1 -21.41 -47.95 -14.33
N PRO A 2 -20.87 -47.21 -15.28
CA PRO A 2 -20.31 -45.89 -15.03
C PRO A 2 -21.38 -44.81 -15.18
N LEU A 3 -21.31 -43.80 -14.30
CA LEU A 3 -22.08 -42.57 -14.40
C LEU A 3 -21.28 -41.54 -15.19
N GLU A 4 -21.89 -41.08 -16.25
CA GLU A 4 -21.36 -40.12 -17.20
C GLU A 4 -21.20 -38.71 -16.59
N HIS A 5 -20.06 -38.09 -16.89
CA HIS A 5 -19.79 -36.67 -16.70
C HIS A 5 -20.70 -35.84 -17.62
N ARG A 6 -21.45 -34.92 -17.02
CA ARG A 6 -21.99 -33.76 -17.76
C ARG A 6 -21.15 -32.51 -17.43
N ALA A 7 -20.63 -31.95 -18.49
CA ALA A 7 -19.90 -30.69 -18.48
C ALA A 7 -20.77 -29.54 -17.94
N GLY A 8 -20.18 -28.78 -17.03
CA GLY A 8 -20.81 -27.63 -16.42
C GLY A 8 -20.81 -26.41 -17.34
N PHE A 9 -21.87 -25.66 -17.26
CA PHE A 9 -22.08 -24.39 -17.93
C PHE A 9 -21.08 -23.33 -17.40
N ALA A 10 -20.28 -22.77 -18.30
CA ALA A 10 -19.64 -21.49 -18.10
C ALA A 10 -20.72 -20.41 -18.25
N SER A 11 -21.20 -19.86 -17.15
CA SER A 11 -22.08 -18.70 -17.15
C SER A 11 -21.23 -17.44 -17.33
N ALA A 12 -21.19 -16.91 -18.54
CA ALA A 12 -20.67 -15.57 -18.80
C ALA A 12 -21.64 -14.57 -18.16
N CYS A 13 -21.25 -14.03 -17.00
CA CYS A 13 -22.00 -12.96 -16.36
C CYS A 13 -21.71 -11.66 -17.13
N GLN A 14 -22.58 -11.28 -18.06
CA GLN A 14 -22.60 -9.94 -18.65
C GLN A 14 -23.10 -8.98 -17.58
N LEU A 15 -22.20 -8.33 -16.88
CA LEU A 15 -22.52 -7.19 -16.02
C LEU A 15 -22.88 -6.00 -16.91
N LYS A 16 -24.14 -5.87 -17.27
CA LYS A 16 -24.71 -4.63 -17.77
C LYS A 16 -24.97 -3.71 -16.57
N ASN A 17 -23.96 -2.96 -16.17
CA ASN A 17 -24.18 -1.82 -15.28
C ASN A 17 -24.50 -0.60 -16.17
N PRO A 18 -25.69 0.01 -16.07
CA PRO A 18 -26.04 1.14 -16.93
C PRO A 18 -25.15 2.37 -16.79
N LEU A 19 -24.40 2.49 -15.67
CA LEU A 19 -23.47 3.59 -15.45
C LEU A 19 -22.06 3.34 -16.02
N GLY A 20 -21.56 2.09 -15.99
CA GLY A 20 -20.21 1.76 -16.48
C GLY A 20 -20.10 1.83 -18.01
N THR A 21 -21.12 1.43 -18.74
CA THR A 21 -21.12 1.47 -20.21
C THR A 21 -21.16 2.92 -20.74
N ARG A 22 -21.87 3.81 -20.07
CA ARG A 22 -21.95 5.23 -20.47
C ARG A 22 -20.65 6.00 -20.28
N VAL A 23 -19.95 5.75 -19.19
CA VAL A 23 -18.67 6.44 -18.91
C VAL A 23 -17.58 6.02 -19.90
N LEU A 24 -17.54 4.75 -20.31
CA LEU A 24 -16.58 4.26 -21.31
C LEU A 24 -16.89 4.75 -22.74
N GLU A 25 -18.17 4.86 -23.10
CA GLU A 25 -18.58 5.37 -24.42
C GLU A 25 -18.37 6.88 -24.57
N GLU A 26 -18.59 7.67 -23.50
CA GLU A 26 -18.34 9.12 -23.53
C GLU A 26 -16.86 9.47 -23.54
N THR A 27 -15.99 8.66 -22.91
CA THR A 27 -14.54 8.89 -22.90
C THR A 27 -13.85 8.45 -24.19
N LEU A 28 -14.46 7.53 -24.95
CA LEU A 28 -13.93 7.02 -26.23
C LEU A 28 -14.51 7.71 -27.47
N GLY A 29 -15.29 8.78 -27.32
CA GLY A 29 -15.96 9.55 -28.40
C GLY A 29 -15.04 10.39 -29.31
N GLY A 30 -13.74 10.09 -29.38
CA GLY A 30 -12.83 10.61 -30.38
C GLY A 30 -12.78 9.73 -31.63
N THR A 31 -13.13 10.29 -32.79
CA THR A 31 -13.17 9.63 -34.10
C THR A 31 -11.80 9.06 -34.52
N GLY A 32 -11.52 7.86 -34.14
CA GLY A 32 -10.42 7.04 -34.63
C GLY A 32 -10.80 5.58 -34.48
N ASN A 33 -10.71 4.83 -35.59
CA ASN A 33 -11.00 3.40 -35.66
C ASN A 33 -10.15 2.62 -34.65
N ILE A 34 -10.63 2.47 -33.43
CA ILE A 34 -10.03 1.59 -32.42
C ILE A 34 -10.88 0.32 -32.44
N SER A 35 -10.28 -0.79 -32.87
CA SER A 35 -10.88 -2.11 -32.76
C SER A 35 -11.26 -2.32 -31.29
N SER A 36 -12.52 -2.70 -31.04
CA SER A 36 -13.05 -3.02 -29.71
C SER A 36 -12.24 -4.18 -29.11
N HIS A 37 -11.22 -3.88 -28.34
CA HIS A 37 -10.61 -4.87 -27.46
C HIS A 37 -11.55 -5.04 -26.28
N HIS A 38 -12.32 -6.14 -26.29
CA HIS A 38 -13.01 -6.59 -25.09
C HIS A 38 -11.95 -6.94 -24.04
N VAL A 39 -11.91 -6.22 -22.95
CA VAL A 39 -11.18 -6.64 -21.75
C VAL A 39 -12.01 -7.77 -21.13
N GLU A 40 -11.66 -9.02 -21.41
CA GLU A 40 -12.23 -10.18 -20.72
C GLU A 40 -11.63 -10.27 -19.33
N PHE A 41 -12.44 -9.97 -18.32
CA PHE A 41 -12.06 -10.24 -16.94
C PHE A 41 -12.22 -11.74 -16.66
N VAL A 42 -11.12 -12.47 -16.58
CA VAL A 42 -11.14 -13.85 -16.10
C VAL A 42 -11.25 -13.83 -14.58
N VAL A 43 -12.48 -13.91 -14.08
CA VAL A 43 -12.71 -14.14 -12.65
C VAL A 43 -12.48 -15.62 -12.37
N THR A 44 -11.36 -15.96 -11.72
CA THR A 44 -11.17 -17.32 -11.21
C THR A 44 -12.14 -17.51 -10.04
N PRO A 45 -13.09 -18.45 -10.11
CA PRO A 45 -14.03 -18.64 -9.02
C PRO A 45 -13.27 -19.17 -7.79
N VAL A 46 -13.27 -18.40 -6.71
CA VAL A 46 -12.89 -18.91 -5.40
C VAL A 46 -14.01 -19.82 -4.94
N THR A 47 -13.80 -21.12 -4.98
CA THR A 47 -14.72 -22.11 -4.43
C THR A 47 -14.65 -22.06 -2.90
N SER A 48 -15.46 -21.19 -2.27
CA SER A 48 -15.68 -21.26 -0.84
C SER A 48 -16.79 -22.26 -0.55
N THR A 49 -16.50 -23.28 0.23
CA THR A 49 -17.46 -24.25 0.77
C THR A 49 -18.21 -23.71 2.00
N GLY A 50 -18.63 -22.47 1.98
CA GLY A 50 -19.40 -21.88 3.08
C GLY A 50 -20.27 -20.74 2.57
N GLY A 51 -21.57 -20.88 2.78
CA GLY A 51 -22.71 -20.02 2.52
C GLY A 51 -22.49 -18.76 1.69
N ALA A 52 -23.30 -18.56 0.66
CA ALA A 52 -23.27 -17.40 -0.19
C ALA A 52 -23.26 -16.09 0.63
N ARG A 53 -22.10 -15.50 0.81
CA ARG A 53 -22.00 -14.09 1.20
C ARG A 53 -22.18 -13.29 -0.09
N GLU A 54 -23.21 -12.49 -0.12
CA GLU A 54 -23.41 -11.50 -1.16
C GLU A 54 -22.28 -10.48 -1.04
N PHE A 55 -21.24 -10.58 -1.88
CA PHE A 55 -20.20 -9.58 -1.97
C PHE A 55 -20.81 -8.31 -2.59
N ARG A 56 -21.15 -7.35 -1.76
CA ARG A 56 -21.68 -6.05 -2.21
C ARG A 56 -20.60 -5.13 -2.82
N GLN A 57 -19.34 -5.52 -2.75
CA GLN A 57 -18.25 -4.78 -3.39
C GLN A 57 -18.01 -5.38 -4.77
N SER A 58 -18.55 -4.70 -5.78
CA SER A 58 -18.11 -4.93 -7.17
C SER A 58 -16.63 -4.56 -7.26
N MET A 59 -15.80 -5.42 -7.85
CA MET A 59 -14.41 -5.10 -8.20
C MET A 59 -14.44 -3.98 -9.24
N VAL A 60 -14.17 -2.76 -8.80
CA VAL A 60 -14.22 -1.58 -9.66
C VAL A 60 -12.81 -1.04 -9.89
N PRO A 61 -12.50 -0.64 -11.12
CA PRO A 61 -11.26 0.05 -11.41
C PRO A 61 -11.29 1.47 -10.86
N HIS A 62 -10.09 2.04 -10.64
CA HIS A 62 -9.95 3.45 -10.31
C HIS A 62 -10.58 4.32 -11.42
N PRO A 63 -11.27 5.44 -11.10
CA PRO A 63 -11.87 6.32 -12.10
C PRO A 63 -10.88 6.85 -13.17
N LEU A 64 -9.58 6.92 -12.83
CA LEU A 64 -8.50 7.35 -13.73
C LEU A 64 -7.72 6.16 -14.34
N VAL A 65 -8.24 4.94 -14.30
CA VAL A 65 -7.57 3.73 -14.81
C VAL A 65 -7.17 3.86 -16.30
N HIS A 66 -7.85 4.70 -17.07
CA HIS A 66 -7.51 4.96 -18.47
C HIS A 66 -6.07 5.48 -18.68
N GLN A 67 -5.45 6.07 -17.63
CA GLN A 67 -4.05 6.50 -17.67
C GLN A 67 -3.07 5.32 -17.62
N GLU A 68 -3.49 4.16 -17.08
CA GLU A 68 -2.67 2.94 -16.98
C GLU A 68 -2.89 1.98 -18.16
N LEU A 69 -4.06 2.03 -18.83
CA LEU A 69 -4.41 1.11 -19.92
C LEU A 69 -3.39 1.04 -21.07
N PRO A 70 -2.69 2.13 -21.46
CA PRO A 70 -1.64 2.06 -22.50
C PRO A 70 -0.51 1.08 -22.18
N HIS A 71 -0.28 0.77 -20.92
CA HIS A 71 0.75 -0.16 -20.44
C HIS A 71 0.27 -1.62 -20.37
N GLU A 72 -0.99 -1.91 -20.74
CA GLU A 72 -1.61 -3.24 -20.66
C GLU A 72 -1.45 -3.85 -19.25
N PRO A 73 -2.12 -3.27 -18.23
CA PRO A 73 -1.95 -3.67 -16.85
C PRO A 73 -2.54 -5.05 -16.57
N HIS A 74 -1.82 -5.85 -15.75
CA HIS A 74 -2.38 -6.98 -15.05
C HIS A 74 -2.95 -6.51 -13.72
N PHE A 75 -4.24 -6.69 -13.52
CA PHE A 75 -4.91 -6.25 -12.32
C PHE A 75 -4.95 -7.33 -11.24
N GLY A 76 -4.85 -6.89 -9.99
CA GLY A 76 -5.22 -7.64 -8.80
C GLY A 76 -6.26 -6.91 -7.99
N ILE A 77 -6.68 -7.51 -6.88
CA ILE A 77 -7.66 -6.94 -5.97
C ILE A 77 -6.94 -6.40 -4.74
N TYR A 78 -7.30 -5.19 -4.33
CA TYR A 78 -6.85 -4.53 -3.11
C TYR A 78 -8.05 -3.81 -2.49
N ASN A 79 -8.46 -4.18 -1.27
CA ASN A 79 -9.67 -3.68 -0.61
C ASN A 79 -10.94 -3.72 -1.49
N GLY A 80 -11.09 -4.78 -2.30
CA GLY A 80 -12.24 -4.91 -3.23
C GLY A 80 -12.17 -4.02 -4.47
N ARG A 81 -11.09 -3.30 -4.70
CA ARG A 81 -10.83 -2.46 -5.87
C ARG A 81 -9.76 -3.07 -6.76
N LEU A 82 -9.81 -2.76 -8.06
CA LEU A 82 -8.75 -3.17 -8.98
C LEU A 82 -7.53 -2.26 -8.82
N ARG A 83 -6.35 -2.90 -8.75
CA ARG A 83 -5.05 -2.24 -8.72
C ARG A 83 -4.12 -2.89 -9.75
N SER A 84 -3.38 -2.09 -10.50
CA SER A 84 -2.35 -2.57 -11.43
C SER A 84 -1.20 -3.23 -10.66
N LEU A 85 -1.01 -4.53 -10.85
CA LEU A 85 0.07 -5.30 -10.22
C LEU A 85 1.36 -5.22 -11.01
N SER A 86 1.27 -5.38 -12.35
CA SER A 86 2.38 -5.30 -13.29
C SER A 86 1.89 -4.76 -14.62
N TYR A 87 2.83 -4.36 -15.48
CA TYR A 87 2.54 -3.92 -16.85
C TYR A 87 3.10 -4.90 -17.86
N ALA A 88 2.32 -5.25 -18.89
CA ALA A 88 2.80 -6.08 -20.00
C ALA A 88 3.68 -5.28 -20.97
N LYS A 89 3.49 -3.95 -21.03
CA LYS A 89 4.28 -3.04 -21.85
C LYS A 89 5.13 -2.10 -20.99
N GLY A 90 6.37 -1.92 -21.38
CA GLY A 90 7.35 -1.11 -20.68
C GLY A 90 8.35 -1.95 -19.90
N SER A 91 9.33 -1.30 -19.33
CA SER A 91 10.37 -1.92 -18.51
C SER A 91 10.15 -1.55 -17.05
N ALA A 92 10.02 -2.54 -16.18
CA ALA A 92 9.91 -2.31 -14.73
C ALA A 92 11.14 -1.56 -14.19
N ASP A 93 12.33 -1.81 -14.76
CA ASP A 93 13.57 -1.12 -14.40
C ASP A 93 13.51 0.38 -14.80
N ASP A 94 13.04 0.70 -16.00
CA ASP A 94 12.88 2.10 -16.43
C ASP A 94 11.86 2.84 -15.55
N ILE A 95 10.75 2.18 -15.20
CA ILE A 95 9.72 2.74 -14.31
C ILE A 95 10.33 2.96 -12.91
N TYR A 96 11.10 1.98 -12.40
CA TYR A 96 11.78 2.10 -11.12
C TYR A 96 12.73 3.32 -11.09
N TRP A 97 13.58 3.48 -12.10
CA TRP A 97 14.51 4.60 -12.16
C TRP A 97 13.82 5.94 -12.36
N ARG A 98 12.68 5.98 -13.05
CA ARG A 98 11.86 7.18 -13.18
C ARG A 98 11.27 7.59 -11.82
N LEU A 99 10.76 6.60 -11.04
CA LEU A 99 10.31 6.83 -9.66
C LEU A 99 11.43 7.42 -8.79
N ARG A 100 12.65 6.90 -8.93
CA ARG A 100 13.83 7.31 -8.13
C ARG A 100 14.39 8.68 -8.51
N ARG A 101 14.15 9.16 -9.73
CA ARG A 101 14.82 10.35 -10.28
C ARG A 101 13.91 11.48 -10.69
N SER A 102 12.67 11.15 -10.94
CA SER A 102 11.67 12.08 -11.39
C SER A 102 10.41 11.95 -10.55
N VAL A 103 9.35 11.47 -11.13
CA VAL A 103 8.06 11.33 -10.47
C VAL A 103 7.21 10.29 -11.18
N MET A 104 6.43 9.54 -10.40
CA MET A 104 5.47 8.56 -10.90
C MET A 104 4.11 8.74 -10.25
N LEU A 105 3.07 8.39 -10.99
CA LEU A 105 1.69 8.34 -10.52
C LEU A 105 1.28 6.88 -10.28
N SER A 106 0.65 6.61 -9.15
CA SER A 106 0.02 5.31 -8.85
C SER A 106 -1.43 5.52 -8.45
N HIS A 107 -2.33 4.76 -9.08
CA HIS A 107 -3.71 4.67 -8.64
C HIS A 107 -3.83 3.48 -7.71
N THR A 108 -4.20 3.75 -6.47
CA THR A 108 -4.20 2.76 -5.41
C THR A 108 -5.60 2.27 -5.10
N GLY A 109 -5.68 1.12 -4.43
CA GLY A 109 -6.96 0.53 -4.02
C GLY A 109 -7.36 0.90 -2.59
N GLU A 110 -6.65 1.83 -1.93
CA GLU A 110 -6.98 2.21 -0.56
C GLU A 110 -8.44 2.64 -0.44
N LEU A 111 -9.09 2.14 0.61
CA LEU A 111 -10.48 2.43 0.96
C LEU A 111 -10.52 3.02 2.36
N PRO A 112 -10.44 4.36 2.50
CA PRO A 112 -10.54 5.00 3.80
C PRO A 112 -11.84 4.62 4.53
N THR A 113 -11.75 4.44 5.84
CA THR A 113 -12.90 4.37 6.74
C THR A 113 -13.01 5.67 7.51
N GLU A 114 -14.16 6.34 7.42
CA GLU A 114 -14.44 7.52 8.23
C GLU A 114 -15.00 7.11 9.58
N ILE A 115 -14.47 7.70 10.63
CA ILE A 115 -14.95 7.62 12.01
C ILE A 115 -15.20 9.06 12.48
N ARG A 116 -16.46 9.37 12.82
CA ARG A 116 -16.83 10.71 13.28
C ARG A 116 -17.85 10.66 14.42
N GLY A 117 -17.79 11.64 15.27
CA GLY A 117 -18.70 11.80 16.42
C GLY A 117 -17.96 12.18 17.68
N PRO A 118 -18.69 12.61 18.72
CA PRO A 118 -18.11 13.11 19.96
C PRO A 118 -17.12 12.14 20.63
N ASP A 119 -17.34 10.84 20.47
CA ASP A 119 -16.53 9.80 21.08
C ASP A 119 -15.49 9.18 20.11
N ALA A 120 -15.29 9.77 18.90
CA ALA A 120 -14.41 9.19 17.88
C ALA A 120 -12.96 9.05 18.38
N GLU A 121 -12.41 10.06 19.06
CA GLU A 121 -11.06 9.99 19.62
C GLU A 121 -10.96 8.89 20.69
N ALA A 122 -11.92 8.80 21.60
CA ALA A 122 -11.91 7.82 22.69
C ALA A 122 -12.07 6.38 22.18
N MET A 123 -12.95 6.17 21.19
CA MET A 123 -13.11 4.88 20.52
C MET A 123 -11.84 4.44 19.79
N LEU A 124 -11.24 5.32 19.01
CA LEU A 124 -10.00 5.04 18.27
C LEU A 124 -8.80 4.86 19.21
N ASP A 125 -8.75 5.63 20.30
CA ASP A 125 -7.69 5.48 21.30
C ASP A 125 -7.77 4.11 22.03
N ARG A 126 -8.97 3.55 22.18
CA ARG A 126 -9.14 2.17 22.67
C ARG A 126 -8.73 1.11 21.65
N VAL A 127 -8.93 1.36 20.33
CA VAL A 127 -8.65 0.41 19.26
C VAL A 127 -7.15 0.32 18.94
N PHE A 128 -6.50 1.47 18.85
CA PHE A 128 -5.10 1.54 18.42
C PHE A 128 -4.11 1.48 19.59
N THR A 129 -2.95 0.91 19.33
CA THR A 129 -1.89 0.76 20.34
C THR A 129 -1.15 2.06 20.67
N ARG A 130 -1.23 3.07 19.76
CA ARG A 130 -0.60 4.38 19.91
C ARG A 130 -1.64 5.44 20.20
N SER A 131 -1.28 6.45 21.04
CA SER A 131 -2.23 7.50 21.45
C SER A 131 -2.74 8.33 20.28
N VAL A 132 -4.08 8.32 20.09
CA VAL A 132 -4.81 9.09 19.09
C VAL A 132 -4.91 10.54 19.52
N GLY A 133 -5.07 10.83 20.81
CA GLY A 133 -5.16 12.19 21.35
C GLY A 133 -3.91 13.05 21.08
N LYS A 134 -2.74 12.41 20.78
CA LYS A 134 -1.53 13.14 20.37
C LYS A 134 -1.52 13.54 18.90
N VAL A 135 -2.46 13.06 18.09
CA VAL A 135 -2.57 13.39 16.67
C VAL A 135 -3.33 14.71 16.52
N ARG A 136 -2.67 15.76 16.04
CA ARG A 136 -3.29 17.08 15.82
C ARG A 136 -4.22 17.07 14.59
N VAL A 137 -5.19 17.94 14.53
CA VAL A 137 -5.96 18.20 13.30
C VAL A 137 -5.00 18.59 12.17
N GLY A 138 -5.21 18.05 10.98
CA GLY A 138 -4.31 18.22 9.84
C GLY A 138 -3.03 17.38 9.93
N ARG A 139 -3.06 16.31 10.73
CA ARG A 139 -1.90 15.41 10.90
C ARG A 139 -2.28 13.95 10.65
N CYS A 140 -1.37 13.22 10.04
CA CYS A 140 -1.43 11.77 9.90
C CYS A 140 -0.61 11.09 11.03
N SER A 141 -0.96 9.86 11.34
CA SER A 141 -0.21 9.00 12.26
C SER A 141 -0.33 7.55 11.79
N TYR A 142 0.81 6.86 11.65
CA TYR A 142 0.78 5.42 11.43
C TYR A 142 0.32 4.73 12.72
N GLN A 143 -0.72 3.92 12.61
CA GLN A 143 -1.40 3.27 13.71
C GLN A 143 -1.53 1.78 13.44
N ILE A 144 -1.40 0.99 14.49
CA ILE A 144 -1.69 -0.44 14.47
C ILE A 144 -2.77 -0.77 15.49
N ALA A 145 -3.62 -1.72 15.13
CA ALA A 145 -4.59 -2.33 16.01
C ALA A 145 -4.17 -3.76 16.30
N CYS A 146 -4.48 -4.23 17.52
CA CYS A 146 -4.24 -5.62 17.89
C CYS A 146 -5.54 -6.31 18.28
N TYR A 147 -5.54 -7.63 18.17
CA TYR A 147 -6.54 -8.47 18.82
C TYR A 147 -6.27 -8.57 20.33
N PRO A 148 -7.24 -9.06 21.13
CA PRO A 148 -7.08 -9.21 22.59
C PRO A 148 -5.89 -10.09 23.02
N ASP A 149 -5.45 -11.00 22.17
CA ASP A 149 -4.29 -11.88 22.37
C ASP A 149 -2.94 -11.22 22.01
N GLY A 150 -2.97 -9.98 21.48
CA GLY A 150 -1.79 -9.20 21.10
C GLY A 150 -1.34 -9.36 19.66
N GLY A 151 -1.98 -10.22 18.86
CA GLY A 151 -1.72 -10.34 17.43
C GLY A 151 -2.11 -9.07 16.68
N VAL A 152 -1.36 -8.70 15.63
CA VAL A 152 -1.63 -7.50 14.81
C VAL A 152 -2.91 -7.74 14.00
N ALA A 153 -3.95 -6.96 14.27
CA ALA A 153 -5.21 -7.03 13.53
C ALA A 153 -5.18 -6.25 12.22
N MET A 154 -4.56 -5.07 12.23
CA MET A 154 -4.43 -4.19 11.05
C MET A 154 -3.43 -3.07 11.32
N ASP A 155 -2.79 -2.63 10.26
CA ASP A 155 -1.98 -1.41 10.20
C ASP A 155 -2.57 -0.40 9.21
N GLY A 156 -2.20 0.86 9.36
CA GLY A 156 -2.64 1.91 8.43
C GLY A 156 -2.32 3.32 8.92
N VAL A 157 -2.72 4.28 8.11
CA VAL A 157 -2.54 5.69 8.39
C VAL A 157 -3.85 6.30 8.91
N LEU A 158 -3.83 6.81 10.13
CA LEU A 158 -4.92 7.61 10.70
C LEU A 158 -4.69 9.07 10.34
N ILE A 159 -5.68 9.71 9.72
CA ILE A 159 -5.71 11.12 9.37
C ILE A 159 -6.72 11.80 10.29
N ARG A 160 -6.32 12.80 11.07
CA ARG A 160 -7.27 13.62 11.84
C ARG A 160 -7.71 14.82 11.03
N LEU A 161 -8.93 14.78 10.51
CA LEU A 161 -9.51 15.82 9.67
C LEU A 161 -10.04 17.00 10.49
N GLU A 162 -10.72 16.69 11.61
CA GLU A 162 -11.32 17.64 12.54
C GLU A 162 -11.16 17.14 13.98
N ALA A 163 -11.65 17.87 14.96
CA ALA A 163 -11.52 17.48 16.36
C ALA A 163 -12.09 16.08 16.64
N ASP A 164 -13.20 15.76 15.99
CA ASP A 164 -14.02 14.56 16.17
C ASP A 164 -14.26 13.79 14.87
N ARG A 165 -13.41 14.01 13.84
CA ARG A 165 -13.52 13.39 12.52
C ARG A 165 -12.20 12.87 12.05
N PHE A 166 -12.14 11.55 11.74
CA PHE A 166 -10.94 10.84 11.35
C PHE A 166 -11.19 9.98 10.11
N TRP A 167 -10.14 9.81 9.29
CA TRP A 167 -10.06 8.74 8.31
C TRP A 167 -8.97 7.76 8.71
N TYR A 168 -9.29 6.48 8.65
CA TYR A 168 -8.31 5.41 8.76
C TYR A 168 -8.12 4.77 7.40
N VAL A 169 -6.92 4.92 6.85
CA VAL A 169 -6.50 4.38 5.56
C VAL A 169 -5.72 3.12 5.87
N GLN A 170 -6.44 1.98 5.85
CA GLN A 170 -5.90 0.68 6.19
C GLN A 170 -5.15 0.04 5.02
N SER A 171 -4.26 -0.91 5.33
CA SER A 171 -3.72 -1.88 4.39
C SER A 171 -4.80 -2.79 3.83
N ASP A 172 -4.45 -3.69 2.87
CA ASP A 172 -5.40 -4.66 2.34
C ASP A 172 -5.89 -5.62 3.44
N GLY A 173 -7.19 -5.86 3.49
CA GLY A 173 -7.79 -6.77 4.44
C GLY A 173 -9.11 -6.29 5.07
N GLU A 174 -9.73 -7.18 5.83
CA GLU A 174 -11.04 -6.96 6.44
C GLU A 174 -10.90 -6.36 7.84
N PHE A 175 -11.00 -5.05 7.96
CA PHE A 175 -10.94 -4.37 9.25
C PHE A 175 -12.17 -3.48 9.54
N TYR A 176 -12.93 -3.13 8.51
CA TYR A 176 -14.12 -2.29 8.64
C TYR A 176 -15.16 -2.87 9.61
N GLY A 177 -15.43 -4.18 9.49
CA GLY A 177 -16.34 -4.87 10.39
C GLY A 177 -15.87 -4.85 11.85
N TRP A 178 -14.56 -4.97 12.07
CA TRP A 178 -13.95 -4.85 13.39
C TRP A 178 -14.14 -3.45 13.97
N LEU A 179 -13.84 -2.38 13.23
CA LEU A 179 -14.05 -1.00 13.68
C LEU A 179 -15.52 -0.73 14.05
N ARG A 180 -16.46 -1.19 13.23
CA ARG A 180 -17.88 -1.06 13.53
C ARG A 180 -18.29 -1.80 14.81
N ALA A 181 -17.72 -2.98 15.05
CA ALA A 181 -18.00 -3.72 16.28
C ALA A 181 -17.46 -2.98 17.52
N GLN A 182 -16.29 -2.35 17.40
CA GLN A 182 -15.69 -1.56 18.49
C GLN A 182 -16.42 -0.23 18.74
N ALA A 183 -17.21 0.26 17.79
CA ALA A 183 -18.04 1.46 17.95
C ALA A 183 -19.21 1.27 18.93
N THR A 184 -19.52 0.03 19.31
CA THR A 184 -20.62 -0.26 20.26
C THR A 184 -20.39 0.42 21.60
N GLY A 185 -21.33 1.27 22.01
CA GLY A 185 -21.27 2.02 23.27
C GLY A 185 -20.60 3.40 23.17
N PHE A 186 -20.18 3.80 21.98
CA PHE A 186 -19.66 5.13 21.67
C PHE A 186 -20.64 5.89 20.77
N ASP A 187 -20.70 7.20 20.92
CA ASP A 187 -21.47 8.10 20.03
C ASP A 187 -20.61 8.45 18.80
N VAL A 188 -20.57 7.50 17.86
CA VAL A 188 -19.79 7.61 16.63
C VAL A 188 -20.52 6.98 15.44
N GLU A 189 -20.24 7.50 14.26
CA GLU A 189 -20.55 6.88 12.98
C GLU A 189 -19.27 6.30 12.34
N VAL A 190 -19.37 5.10 11.77
CA VAL A 190 -18.27 4.41 11.07
C VAL A 190 -18.77 3.97 9.70
N PHE A 191 -18.18 4.51 8.63
CA PHE A 191 -18.57 4.22 7.24
C PHE A 191 -17.44 4.47 6.23
N HIS A 192 -17.61 3.98 5.00
CA HIS A 192 -16.71 4.29 3.90
C HIS A 192 -17.15 5.57 3.18
N PRO A 193 -16.30 6.60 3.06
CA PRO A 193 -16.62 7.86 2.37
C PRO A 193 -16.54 7.78 0.84
N ASP A 194 -16.34 6.58 0.25
CA ASP A 194 -16.21 6.33 -1.20
C ASP A 194 -15.12 7.16 -1.90
N VAL A 195 -14.06 7.43 -1.19
CA VAL A 195 -12.90 8.19 -1.68
C VAL A 195 -11.98 7.30 -2.51
N TRP A 196 -11.42 7.84 -3.59
CA TRP A 196 -10.36 7.22 -4.37
C TRP A 196 -9.02 7.88 -4.05
N VAL A 197 -7.95 7.08 -4.06
CA VAL A 197 -6.62 7.58 -3.71
C VAL A 197 -5.67 7.43 -4.89
N SER A 198 -4.97 8.52 -5.22
CA SER A 198 -3.87 8.53 -6.17
C SER A 198 -2.61 9.03 -5.47
N GLN A 199 -1.47 8.43 -5.78
CA GLN A 199 -0.17 8.78 -5.19
C GLN A 199 0.74 9.35 -6.26
N VAL A 200 1.33 10.51 -6.01
CA VAL A 200 2.40 11.11 -6.81
C VAL A 200 3.68 11.02 -6.00
N GLN A 201 4.62 10.18 -6.44
CA GLN A 201 5.80 9.80 -5.67
C GLN A 201 7.08 10.02 -6.48
N GLY A 202 8.14 10.46 -5.83
CA GLY A 202 9.45 10.72 -6.43
C GLY A 202 9.97 12.13 -6.11
N PRO A 203 11.26 12.44 -6.40
CA PRO A 203 11.90 13.70 -6.01
C PRO A 203 11.24 14.94 -6.65
N ARG A 204 10.57 14.80 -7.80
CA ARG A 204 9.85 15.90 -8.49
C ARG A 204 8.37 15.99 -8.09
N SER A 205 7.91 15.17 -7.14
CA SER A 205 6.50 15.14 -6.73
C SER A 205 6.01 16.47 -6.12
N LEU A 206 6.91 17.20 -5.42
CA LEU A 206 6.59 18.54 -4.90
C LEU A 206 6.34 19.55 -6.03
N ASP A 207 7.12 19.48 -7.11
CA ASP A 207 6.94 20.37 -8.26
C ASP A 207 5.58 20.14 -8.94
N VAL A 208 5.15 18.86 -9.03
CA VAL A 208 3.83 18.54 -9.57
C VAL A 208 2.72 19.09 -8.67
N LEU A 209 2.81 18.86 -7.35
CA LEU A 209 1.82 19.37 -6.42
C LEU A 209 1.76 20.90 -6.42
N ALA A 210 2.92 21.58 -6.44
CA ALA A 210 3.00 23.03 -6.48
C ALA A 210 2.42 23.62 -7.79
N ALA A 211 2.57 22.90 -8.92
CA ALA A 211 2.03 23.33 -10.20
C ALA A 211 0.51 23.25 -10.31
N VAL A 212 -0.13 22.34 -9.53
CA VAL A 212 -1.60 22.17 -9.55
C VAL A 212 -2.32 22.91 -8.42
N ALA A 213 -1.58 23.41 -7.42
CA ALA A 213 -2.16 24.11 -6.27
C ALA A 213 -2.51 25.54 -6.65
N ASP A 214 -3.82 25.86 -6.72
CA ASP A 214 -4.32 27.17 -7.15
C ASP A 214 -3.85 28.34 -6.24
N ASP A 215 -3.80 28.10 -4.93
CA ASP A 215 -3.51 29.11 -3.89
C ASP A 215 -2.13 28.88 -3.23
N GLY A 216 -1.28 27.99 -3.81
CA GLY A 216 -0.04 27.55 -3.18
C GLY A 216 -0.23 26.44 -2.14
N LEU A 217 0.83 26.13 -1.40
CA LEU A 217 0.87 25.05 -0.44
C LEU A 217 0.99 25.58 1.00
N PRO A 218 0.48 24.84 2.01
CA PRO A 218 0.77 25.15 3.40
C PRO A 218 2.28 25.18 3.69
N GLU A 219 2.74 26.14 4.49
CA GLU A 219 4.11 26.21 4.96
C GLU A 219 4.16 26.28 6.50
N PRO A 220 4.81 25.28 7.14
CA PRO A 220 5.41 24.07 6.57
C PRO A 220 4.36 23.02 6.19
N PHE A 221 4.66 22.19 5.17
CA PHE A 221 3.91 20.98 4.87
C PHE A 221 4.85 19.78 5.09
N ASN A 222 4.89 19.28 6.33
CA ASN A 222 5.85 18.28 6.75
C ASN A 222 5.40 16.85 6.42
N TYR A 223 6.35 15.91 6.46
CA TYR A 223 6.06 14.49 6.36
C TYR A 223 5.02 14.07 7.40
N PHE A 224 3.95 13.38 6.99
CA PHE A 224 2.73 13.08 7.75
C PHE A 224 1.83 14.28 8.07
N ASP A 225 1.95 15.41 7.40
CA ASP A 225 0.92 16.44 7.43
C ASP A 225 -0.19 16.14 6.40
N ALA A 226 -1.39 16.63 6.68
CA ALA A 226 -2.57 16.57 5.83
C ALA A 226 -3.19 17.96 5.70
N ALA A 227 -3.56 18.34 4.49
CA ALA A 227 -4.21 19.63 4.25
C ALA A 227 -5.17 19.55 3.05
N ARG A 228 -6.16 20.43 3.04
CA ARG A 228 -6.95 20.64 1.84
C ARG A 228 -6.24 21.66 0.96
N VAL A 229 -5.80 21.20 -0.21
CA VAL A 229 -5.18 22.00 -1.25
C VAL A 229 -6.22 22.26 -2.33
N ARG A 230 -6.38 23.52 -2.76
CA ARG A 230 -7.27 23.85 -3.86
C ARG A 230 -6.64 23.47 -5.17
N ILE A 231 -7.31 22.61 -5.96
CA ILE A 231 -6.84 22.12 -7.27
C ILE A 231 -8.01 22.25 -8.24
N GLY A 232 -7.85 23.05 -9.30
CA GLY A 232 -8.92 23.32 -10.25
C GLY A 232 -10.18 23.92 -9.62
N GLY A 233 -10.03 24.73 -8.59
CA GLY A 233 -11.11 25.33 -7.83
C GLY A 233 -11.69 24.48 -6.71
N GLU A 234 -11.32 23.19 -6.58
CA GLU A 234 -11.87 22.25 -5.59
C GLU A 234 -10.89 21.99 -4.42
N PRO A 235 -11.39 21.86 -3.18
CA PRO A 235 -10.55 21.58 -2.01
C PRO A 235 -10.27 20.07 -1.89
N ILE A 236 -9.18 19.60 -2.42
CA ILE A 236 -8.75 18.20 -2.37
C ILE A 236 -7.92 17.96 -1.11
N LEU A 237 -8.25 16.91 -0.35
CA LEU A 237 -7.40 16.46 0.75
C LEU A 237 -6.11 15.87 0.17
N VAL A 238 -4.98 16.39 0.61
CA VAL A 238 -3.64 15.92 0.25
C VAL A 238 -2.89 15.60 1.53
N THR A 239 -2.22 14.44 1.55
CA THR A 239 -1.31 14.06 2.64
C THR A 239 0.11 13.95 2.12
N ARG A 240 1.08 14.28 2.96
CA ARG A 240 2.49 14.02 2.66
C ARG A 240 2.87 12.65 3.20
N THR A 241 2.39 11.64 2.49
CA THR A 241 2.54 10.20 2.78
C THR A 241 2.79 9.43 1.49
N GLY A 242 3.06 8.13 1.61
CA GLY A 242 3.25 7.22 0.49
C GLY A 242 3.87 5.90 0.92
N PHE A 243 3.78 4.89 0.07
CA PHE A 243 4.27 3.54 0.32
C PHE A 243 5.49 3.16 -0.55
N THR A 244 6.34 4.16 -0.86
CA THR A 244 7.50 4.00 -1.75
C THR A 244 8.84 4.37 -1.11
N SER A 245 8.83 4.91 0.11
CA SER A 245 10.01 5.54 0.72
C SER A 245 10.62 6.65 -0.16
N GLU A 246 9.82 7.26 -1.04
CA GLU A 246 10.16 8.47 -1.78
C GLU A 246 9.49 9.70 -1.15
N LEU A 247 9.93 10.90 -1.54
CA LEU A 247 9.14 12.11 -1.35
C LEU A 247 7.83 11.94 -2.12
N GLY A 248 6.68 12.18 -1.48
CA GLY A 248 5.44 11.93 -2.16
C GLY A 248 4.21 12.48 -1.47
N TRP A 249 3.12 12.43 -2.21
CA TRP A 249 1.83 13.00 -1.88
C TRP A 249 0.72 12.03 -2.27
N GLU A 250 -0.29 11.93 -1.41
CA GLU A 250 -1.52 11.18 -1.68
C GLU A 250 -2.69 12.15 -1.82
N PHE A 251 -3.42 12.00 -2.91
CA PHE A 251 -4.60 12.81 -3.26
C PHE A 251 -5.85 11.99 -3.00
N TYR A 252 -6.71 12.48 -2.15
CA TYR A 252 -7.97 11.84 -1.77
C TYR A 252 -9.11 12.46 -2.57
N LEU A 253 -9.55 11.76 -3.60
CA LEU A 253 -10.55 12.18 -4.56
C LEU A 253 -11.94 11.77 -4.05
N GLU A 254 -12.68 12.74 -3.52
CA GLU A 254 -14.00 12.53 -2.94
C GLU A 254 -15.08 12.40 -4.02
N PRO A 255 -16.24 11.73 -3.74
CA PRO A 255 -17.28 11.46 -4.77
C PRO A 255 -17.89 12.71 -5.43
N ASN A 256 -17.84 13.86 -4.75
CA ASN A 256 -18.40 15.14 -5.24
C ASN A 256 -17.38 15.94 -6.04
N SER A 257 -16.14 15.50 -6.11
CA SER A 257 -15.10 16.18 -6.89
C SER A 257 -15.18 15.76 -8.36
N ASP A 258 -14.82 16.67 -9.26
CA ASP A 258 -14.58 16.32 -10.67
C ASP A 258 -13.25 15.59 -10.81
N ILE A 259 -13.28 14.28 -10.47
CA ILE A 259 -12.10 13.40 -10.46
C ILE A 259 -11.38 13.41 -11.80
N GLN A 260 -12.12 13.49 -12.93
CA GLN A 260 -11.54 13.49 -14.28
C GLN A 260 -10.72 14.75 -14.53
N SER A 261 -11.29 15.92 -14.21
CA SER A 261 -10.61 17.21 -14.37
C SER A 261 -9.39 17.32 -13.45
N ILE A 262 -9.53 16.92 -12.17
CA ILE A 262 -8.42 16.94 -11.20
C ILE A 262 -7.32 15.97 -11.64
N GLY A 263 -7.68 14.74 -12.02
CA GLY A 263 -6.73 13.75 -12.52
C GLY A 263 -5.99 14.21 -13.76
N LYS A 264 -6.68 14.93 -14.67
CA LYS A 264 -6.05 15.53 -15.85
C LYS A 264 -5.06 16.65 -15.48
N LEU A 265 -5.41 17.52 -14.53
CA LEU A 265 -4.50 18.58 -14.07
C LEU A 265 -3.22 18.00 -13.48
N ILE A 266 -3.33 16.99 -12.60
CA ILE A 266 -2.19 16.29 -12.00
C ILE A 266 -1.34 15.62 -13.10
N TRP A 267 -2.01 14.93 -14.03
CA TRP A 267 -1.33 14.26 -15.15
C TRP A 267 -0.56 15.24 -16.02
N ASP A 268 -1.20 16.32 -16.46
CA ASP A 268 -0.58 17.33 -17.35
C ASP A 268 0.61 18.01 -16.66
N ALA A 269 0.48 18.37 -15.39
CA ALA A 269 1.59 18.92 -14.60
C ALA A 269 2.76 17.94 -14.47
N GLY A 270 2.46 16.66 -14.20
CA GLY A 270 3.47 15.62 -14.05
C GLY A 270 4.21 15.32 -15.36
N ARG A 271 3.53 15.40 -16.50
CA ARG A 271 4.16 15.20 -17.83
C ARG A 271 5.31 16.17 -18.11
N MET A 272 5.31 17.35 -17.50
CA MET A 272 6.44 18.28 -17.57
C MET A 272 7.73 17.71 -16.96
N TYR A 273 7.61 16.70 -16.12
CA TYR A 273 8.70 15.99 -15.44
C TYR A 273 8.80 14.52 -15.88
N ASP A 274 8.28 14.20 -17.07
CA ASP A 274 8.26 12.84 -17.62
C ASP A 274 7.52 11.83 -16.72
N MET A 275 6.50 12.30 -15.98
CA MET A 275 5.66 11.44 -15.15
C MET A 275 4.91 10.42 -16.01
N ASP A 276 4.87 9.19 -15.50
CA ASP A 276 4.05 8.11 -16.04
C ASP A 276 3.42 7.33 -14.88
N THR A 277 2.62 6.32 -15.18
CA THR A 277 2.02 5.47 -14.14
C THR A 277 2.99 4.38 -13.67
N THR A 278 2.82 3.90 -12.44
CA THR A 278 3.65 2.85 -11.85
C THR A 278 2.78 1.71 -11.28
N PRO A 279 3.10 0.44 -11.59
CA PRO A 279 2.40 -0.72 -11.03
C PRO A 279 2.95 -1.10 -9.65
N ALA A 280 2.23 -1.99 -8.96
CA ALA A 280 2.58 -2.46 -7.63
C ALA A 280 3.96 -3.16 -7.56
N GLU A 281 4.39 -3.87 -8.59
CA GLU A 281 5.69 -4.57 -8.60
C GLU A 281 6.88 -3.63 -8.41
N VAL A 282 6.83 -2.45 -9.03
CA VAL A 282 7.88 -1.42 -8.89
C VAL A 282 7.84 -0.79 -7.51
N THR A 283 6.65 -0.42 -7.03
CA THR A 283 6.50 0.11 -5.67
C THR A 283 6.89 -0.93 -4.62
N ASN A 284 6.71 -2.23 -4.90
CA ASN A 284 7.13 -3.33 -4.02
C ASN A 284 8.66 -3.37 -3.83
N ALA A 285 9.45 -3.22 -4.89
CA ALA A 285 10.90 -3.14 -4.76
C ALA A 285 11.31 -1.97 -3.85
N ARG A 286 10.73 -0.78 -4.06
CA ARG A 286 11.05 0.41 -3.26
C ARG A 286 10.61 0.29 -1.80
N ARG A 287 9.41 -0.23 -1.53
CA ARG A 287 8.93 -0.38 -0.16
C ARG A 287 9.82 -1.36 0.64
N ILE A 288 10.31 -2.46 -0.01
CA ILE A 288 11.22 -3.43 0.62
C ILE A 288 12.57 -2.77 0.95
N GLU A 289 13.15 -2.01 0.02
CA GLU A 289 14.38 -1.23 0.27
C GLU A 289 14.22 -0.29 1.46
N GLY A 290 13.07 0.37 1.56
CA GLY A 290 12.71 1.29 2.63
C GLY A 290 12.22 0.63 3.91
N GLY A 291 12.15 -0.70 3.96
CA GLY A 291 11.71 -1.44 5.15
C GLY A 291 10.23 -1.26 5.50
N LEU A 292 9.38 -0.87 4.52
CA LEU A 292 7.93 -0.79 4.72
C LEU A 292 7.32 -2.17 4.59
N LEU A 293 6.73 -2.65 5.67
CA LEU A 293 6.09 -3.95 5.76
C LEU A 293 4.70 -3.92 5.11
N PHE A 294 4.27 -5.07 4.59
CA PHE A 294 2.97 -5.25 3.95
C PHE A 294 2.16 -6.30 4.72
N ALA A 295 1.01 -5.88 5.26
CA ALA A 295 0.10 -6.76 5.99
C ALA A 295 -0.37 -7.94 5.13
N GLY A 296 -0.49 -9.12 5.75
CA GLY A 296 -0.84 -10.36 5.07
C GLY A 296 0.32 -11.04 4.32
N SER A 297 1.45 -10.32 4.11
CA SER A 297 2.67 -10.88 3.54
C SER A 297 3.80 -10.93 4.57
N ASP A 298 4.19 -9.77 5.11
CA ASP A 298 5.33 -9.67 6.02
C ASP A 298 4.94 -9.90 7.49
N PHE A 299 3.67 -9.67 7.81
CA PHE A 299 3.09 -9.97 9.12
C PHE A 299 1.59 -10.28 9.00
N ASP A 300 1.07 -10.95 9.99
CA ASP A 300 -0.33 -11.34 10.12
C ASP A 300 -0.75 -11.35 11.60
N GLU A 301 -1.98 -11.77 11.88
CA GLU A 301 -2.57 -11.83 13.22
C GLU A 301 -1.85 -12.78 14.18
N THR A 302 -0.98 -13.65 13.71
CA THR A 302 -0.19 -14.56 14.54
C THR A 302 1.06 -13.91 15.13
N MET A 303 1.36 -12.65 14.75
CA MET A 303 2.54 -11.91 15.17
C MET A 303 2.17 -10.71 16.05
N THR A 304 2.97 -10.48 17.09
CA THR A 304 2.88 -9.26 17.89
C THR A 304 3.57 -8.08 17.20
N PRO A 305 3.25 -6.82 17.57
CA PRO A 305 3.99 -5.65 17.10
C PRO A 305 5.51 -5.72 17.35
N PHE A 306 5.94 -6.41 18.39
CA PHE A 306 7.37 -6.53 18.72
C PHE A 306 8.09 -7.43 17.72
N GLU A 307 7.49 -8.59 17.36
CA GLU A 307 8.06 -9.51 16.38
C GLU A 307 8.22 -8.89 15.00
N VAL A 308 7.39 -7.89 14.66
CA VAL A 308 7.48 -7.18 13.38
C VAL A 308 8.29 -5.87 13.43
N GLY A 309 8.90 -5.55 14.58
CA GLY A 309 9.72 -4.34 14.71
C GLY A 309 8.91 -3.05 14.90
N PHE A 310 7.64 -3.15 15.29
CA PHE A 310 6.75 -2.01 15.56
C PHE A 310 6.69 -1.61 17.03
N GLU A 311 7.70 -1.93 17.84
CA GLU A 311 7.73 -1.59 19.26
C GLU A 311 7.46 -0.10 19.51
N GLY A 312 8.02 0.79 18.69
CA GLY A 312 7.83 2.24 18.80
C GLY A 312 6.39 2.72 18.53
N LEU A 313 5.51 1.83 18.10
CA LEU A 313 4.08 2.12 17.85
C LEU A 313 3.18 1.64 19.00
N VAL A 314 3.73 1.02 20.05
CA VAL A 314 2.99 0.57 21.24
C VAL A 314 3.25 1.54 22.39
N ASP A 315 2.23 2.34 22.73
CA ASP A 315 2.32 3.36 23.81
C ASP A 315 1.61 2.86 25.09
N PHE A 316 2.32 2.16 25.94
CA PHE A 316 1.76 1.70 27.22
C PHE A 316 1.41 2.85 28.19
N ALA A 317 1.93 4.06 27.95
CA ALA A 317 1.65 5.21 28.80
C ALA A 317 0.28 5.87 28.53
N LYS A 318 -0.36 5.53 27.39
CA LYS A 318 -1.66 6.13 27.01
C LYS A 318 -2.87 5.62 27.83
N GLY A 319 -2.72 4.55 28.57
CA GLY A 319 -3.82 3.89 29.29
C GLY A 319 -4.21 2.57 28.63
N ASP A 320 -5.49 2.19 28.74
CA ASP A 320 -5.99 0.90 28.24
C ASP A 320 -6.23 0.92 26.72
N PHE A 321 -5.95 -0.21 26.07
CA PHE A 321 -6.27 -0.47 24.68
C PHE A 321 -6.40 -1.98 24.42
N ILE A 322 -7.03 -2.36 23.31
CA ILE A 322 -7.24 -3.77 22.96
C ILE A 322 -5.89 -4.47 22.74
N GLY A 323 -5.68 -5.59 23.45
CA GLY A 323 -4.44 -6.36 23.39
C GLY A 323 -3.36 -5.93 24.41
N ARG A 324 -3.56 -4.84 25.17
CA ARG A 324 -2.56 -4.32 26.12
C ARG A 324 -1.98 -5.38 27.05
N SER A 325 -2.82 -6.13 27.76
CA SER A 325 -2.36 -7.12 28.74
C SER A 325 -1.53 -8.23 28.10
N ALA A 326 -1.91 -8.68 26.90
CA ALA A 326 -1.15 -9.66 26.16
C ALA A 326 0.22 -9.11 25.72
N LEU A 327 0.24 -7.87 25.23
CA LEU A 327 1.48 -7.21 24.82
C LEU A 327 2.42 -6.90 25.99
N GLU A 328 1.90 -6.62 27.19
CA GLU A 328 2.73 -6.46 28.38
C GLU A 328 3.49 -7.75 28.77
N ALA A 329 2.90 -8.91 28.48
CA ALA A 329 3.48 -10.22 28.72
C ALA A 329 4.26 -10.81 27.54
N ALA A 330 4.20 -10.20 26.36
CA ALA A 330 4.76 -10.76 25.13
C ALA A 330 6.30 -10.69 25.10
N ASP A 331 6.90 -11.59 24.35
CA ASP A 331 8.31 -11.50 23.95
C ASP A 331 8.52 -10.26 23.05
N ARG A 332 9.49 -9.44 23.37
CA ARG A 332 9.75 -8.19 22.67
C ARG A 332 10.83 -8.27 21.59
N ARG A 333 11.35 -9.47 21.34
CA ARG A 333 12.39 -9.66 20.32
C ARG A 333 11.81 -9.59 18.94
N CYS A 334 12.45 -8.77 18.08
CA CYS A 334 12.08 -8.67 16.67
C CYS A 334 12.47 -9.96 15.93
N ARG A 335 11.58 -10.44 15.05
CA ARG A 335 11.80 -11.60 14.19
C ARG A 335 11.75 -11.25 12.71
N THR A 336 11.44 -10.00 12.39
CA THR A 336 11.33 -9.50 11.02
C THR A 336 12.58 -8.73 10.64
N TRP A 337 13.26 -9.17 9.59
CA TRP A 337 14.56 -8.66 9.18
C TRP A 337 14.61 -8.45 7.67
N GLY A 338 15.62 -7.71 7.23
CA GLY A 338 16.03 -7.66 5.83
C GLY A 338 16.92 -8.84 5.45
N LEU A 339 16.96 -9.17 4.17
CA LEU A 339 17.86 -10.15 3.60
C LEU A 339 18.41 -9.63 2.26
N THR A 340 19.72 -9.74 2.05
CA THR A 340 20.36 -9.40 0.77
C THR A 340 21.03 -10.62 0.17
N CYS A 341 20.86 -10.83 -1.16
CA CYS A 341 21.44 -11.92 -1.92
C CYS A 341 22.13 -11.35 -3.17
N ALA A 342 23.46 -11.46 -3.23
CA ALA A 342 24.25 -10.78 -4.26
C ALA A 342 23.92 -11.23 -5.70
N GLU A 343 23.64 -12.51 -5.91
CA GLU A 343 23.56 -13.10 -7.25
C GLU A 343 22.15 -13.59 -7.65
N GLY A 344 21.12 -13.24 -6.91
CA GLY A 344 19.76 -13.68 -7.24
C GLY A 344 18.70 -13.11 -6.33
N THR A 345 17.47 -13.11 -6.79
CA THR A 345 16.33 -12.66 -6.00
C THR A 345 15.79 -13.83 -5.16
N PRO A 346 15.78 -13.72 -3.82
CA PRO A 346 15.15 -14.73 -2.96
C PRO A 346 13.70 -14.95 -3.39
N ARG A 347 13.27 -16.20 -3.46
CA ARG A 347 11.91 -16.51 -3.89
C ARG A 347 10.93 -16.39 -2.74
N HIS A 348 9.87 -15.61 -2.93
CA HIS A 348 8.79 -15.43 -1.97
C HIS A 348 8.24 -16.77 -1.45
N GLY A 349 7.97 -16.85 -0.15
CA GLY A 349 7.43 -18.03 0.54
C GLY A 349 8.43 -19.17 0.78
N ARG A 350 9.69 -19.03 0.32
CA ARG A 350 10.70 -20.08 0.52
C ARG A 350 11.29 -20.05 1.91
N THR A 351 11.59 -21.25 2.37
CA THR A 351 12.27 -21.52 3.63
C THR A 351 13.69 -20.99 3.60
N LEU A 352 14.13 -20.42 4.71
CA LEU A 352 15.51 -20.08 4.99
C LEU A 352 16.14 -21.22 5.81
N THR A 353 17.36 -21.58 5.47
CA THR A 353 18.06 -22.65 6.19
C THR A 353 19.44 -22.21 6.65
N GLU A 354 19.85 -22.69 7.84
CA GLU A 354 21.19 -22.61 8.36
C GLU A 354 21.68 -24.03 8.68
N ALA A 355 22.82 -24.44 8.11
CA ALA A 355 23.33 -25.81 8.26
C ALA A 355 22.25 -26.90 8.00
N SER A 356 21.40 -26.69 7.02
CA SER A 356 20.26 -27.57 6.62
C SER A 356 19.08 -27.59 7.59
N SER A 357 19.11 -26.83 8.66
CA SER A 357 17.97 -26.64 9.57
C SER A 357 17.13 -25.48 9.11
N GLN A 358 15.80 -25.62 9.13
CA GLN A 358 14.90 -24.49 8.87
C GLN A 358 15.03 -23.47 10.01
N VAL A 359 15.19 -22.19 9.64
CA VAL A 359 15.33 -21.07 10.59
C VAL A 359 14.41 -19.89 10.29
N GLY A 360 13.62 -19.98 9.23
CA GLY A 360 12.70 -18.91 8.85
C GLY A 360 12.16 -19.04 7.44
N ARG A 361 11.54 -17.96 6.96
CA ARG A 361 10.95 -17.87 5.62
C ARG A 361 11.08 -16.49 5.00
N VAL A 362 11.05 -16.43 3.67
CA VAL A 362 10.94 -15.19 2.88
C VAL A 362 9.47 -14.76 2.84
N THR A 363 9.17 -13.54 3.28
CA THR A 363 7.81 -13.00 3.30
C THR A 363 7.55 -12.02 2.15
N SER A 364 8.57 -11.30 1.72
CA SER A 364 8.53 -10.45 0.52
C SER A 364 9.89 -10.41 -0.14
N SER A 365 9.92 -10.24 -1.46
CA SER A 365 11.18 -10.17 -2.19
C SER A 365 11.08 -9.38 -3.48
N ALA A 366 12.21 -8.83 -3.91
CA ALA A 366 12.40 -8.15 -5.18
C ALA A 366 13.88 -8.13 -5.57
N TRP A 367 14.17 -7.78 -6.82
CA TRP A 367 15.47 -7.28 -7.21
C TRP A 367 15.54 -5.79 -6.89
N SER A 368 16.62 -5.33 -6.28
CA SER A 368 16.85 -3.91 -6.04
C SER A 368 17.80 -3.33 -7.09
N PRO A 369 17.31 -2.50 -8.02
CA PRO A 369 18.18 -1.79 -8.95
C PRO A 369 19.14 -0.81 -8.25
N THR A 370 18.75 -0.23 -7.10
CA THR A 370 19.63 0.66 -6.32
C THR A 370 20.76 -0.10 -5.65
N LEU A 371 20.47 -1.24 -5.00
CA LEU A 371 21.45 -2.02 -4.26
C LEU A 371 22.17 -3.06 -5.12
N GLN A 372 21.73 -3.26 -6.37
CA GLN A 372 22.27 -4.21 -7.34
C GLN A 372 22.33 -5.65 -6.77
N CYS A 373 21.31 -6.05 -6.04
CA CYS A 373 21.18 -7.39 -5.46
C CYS A 373 19.70 -7.76 -5.26
N GLY A 374 19.45 -9.04 -5.06
CA GLY A 374 18.17 -9.50 -4.54
C GLY A 374 17.98 -9.07 -3.10
N ILE A 375 16.79 -8.57 -2.79
CA ILE A 375 16.39 -8.14 -1.45
C ILE A 375 15.15 -8.90 -1.00
N ALA A 376 15.01 -9.08 0.30
CA ALA A 376 13.81 -9.67 0.86
C ALA A 376 13.52 -9.12 2.27
N ILE A 377 12.25 -9.17 2.65
CA ILE A 377 11.84 -9.16 4.05
C ILE A 377 11.65 -10.61 4.45
N ILE A 378 12.12 -10.97 5.64
CA ILE A 378 12.12 -12.33 6.17
C ILE A 378 11.55 -12.37 7.58
N ARG A 379 10.98 -13.52 7.95
CA ARG A 379 10.64 -13.85 9.33
C ARG A 379 11.56 -14.98 9.79
N LEU A 380 12.24 -14.77 10.91
CA LEU A 380 13.09 -15.77 11.56
C LEU A 380 12.29 -16.50 12.66
N ASP A 381 12.46 -17.82 12.70
CA ASP A 381 11.86 -18.67 13.75
C ASP A 381 12.65 -18.56 15.06
N ASP A 382 13.98 -18.42 14.95
CA ASP A 382 14.90 -18.22 16.09
C ASP A 382 15.13 -16.72 16.33
N PRO A 383 14.69 -16.17 17.47
CA PRO A 383 14.88 -14.74 17.77
C PRO A 383 16.32 -14.36 18.14
N GLU A 384 17.24 -15.30 18.27
CA GLU A 384 18.67 -15.02 18.49
C GLU A 384 19.41 -14.79 17.16
N LEU A 385 18.82 -15.18 16.02
CA LEU A 385 19.37 -14.86 14.71
C LEU A 385 19.07 -13.40 14.35
N GLY A 386 20.03 -12.75 13.72
CA GLY A 386 19.90 -11.34 13.34
C GLY A 386 20.95 -10.91 12.33
N THR A 387 21.20 -9.62 12.26
CA THR A 387 22.12 -8.99 11.30
C THR A 387 23.45 -9.70 11.18
N GLY A 388 23.85 -10.01 9.95
CA GLY A 388 25.10 -10.69 9.61
C GLY A 388 25.00 -12.20 9.50
N ALA A 389 23.91 -12.83 9.95
CA ALA A 389 23.69 -14.26 9.76
C ALA A 389 23.68 -14.62 8.28
N LYS A 390 24.27 -15.78 7.94
CA LYS A 390 24.34 -16.31 6.59
C LYS A 390 23.35 -17.47 6.46
N LEU A 391 22.35 -17.29 5.60
CA LEU A 391 21.27 -18.25 5.41
C LEU A 391 21.19 -18.67 3.95
N ASP A 392 20.89 -19.94 3.72
CA ASP A 392 20.65 -20.44 2.37
C ASP A 392 19.19 -20.27 1.98
N VAL A 393 18.94 -19.80 0.76
CA VAL A 393 17.62 -19.54 0.20
C VAL A 393 17.53 -19.90 -1.27
N GLU A 394 16.43 -20.53 -1.68
CA GLU A 394 16.12 -20.71 -3.10
C GLU A 394 15.74 -19.35 -3.73
N CYS A 395 16.43 -19.03 -4.83
CA CYS A 395 16.14 -17.84 -5.62
C CYS A 395 15.10 -18.11 -6.73
N THR A 396 14.65 -17.05 -7.41
CA THR A 396 13.61 -17.13 -8.45
C THR A 396 13.99 -17.97 -9.66
N ASP A 397 15.30 -18.14 -9.92
CA ASP A 397 15.86 -19.02 -10.95
C ASP A 397 15.99 -20.50 -10.50
N GLY A 398 15.53 -20.84 -9.29
CA GLY A 398 15.59 -22.19 -8.72
C GLY A 398 16.94 -22.57 -8.11
N VAL A 399 17.93 -21.68 -8.11
CA VAL A 399 19.24 -21.93 -7.51
C VAL A 399 19.24 -21.53 -6.04
N VAL A 400 19.77 -22.39 -5.18
CA VAL A 400 19.99 -22.07 -3.77
C VAL A 400 21.27 -21.25 -3.62
N ARG A 401 21.18 -20.13 -2.92
CA ARG A 401 22.30 -19.21 -2.67
C ARG A 401 22.36 -18.82 -1.20
N THR A 402 23.56 -18.51 -0.76
CA THR A 402 23.76 -17.93 0.58
C THR A 402 23.45 -16.43 0.53
N ALA A 403 22.55 -16.00 1.39
CA ALA A 403 22.12 -14.62 1.58
C ALA A 403 22.51 -14.13 2.97
N THR A 404 22.51 -12.82 3.17
CA THR A 404 22.92 -12.18 4.43
C THR A 404 21.75 -11.45 5.08
N VAL A 405 21.47 -11.74 6.33
CA VAL A 405 20.49 -11.00 7.14
C VAL A 405 21.00 -9.58 7.40
N CYS A 406 20.14 -8.59 7.26
CA CYS A 406 20.45 -7.18 7.49
C CYS A 406 19.29 -6.46 8.21
N GLU A 407 19.59 -5.26 8.73
CA GLU A 407 18.58 -4.39 9.31
C GLU A 407 17.62 -3.82 8.23
N LEU A 408 16.42 -3.45 8.65
CA LEU A 408 15.47 -2.62 7.91
C LEU A 408 15.48 -1.19 8.48
N PRO A 409 15.38 -0.15 7.62
CA PRO A 409 15.42 -0.18 6.16
C PRO A 409 16.82 -0.54 5.63
N MET A 410 16.84 -1.17 4.43
CA MET A 410 18.10 -1.52 3.75
C MET A 410 18.78 -0.31 3.11
N TYR A 411 17.97 0.66 2.70
CA TYR A 411 18.37 1.91 2.07
C TYR A 411 17.71 3.09 2.76
N ASP A 412 18.42 4.24 2.87
CA ASP A 412 17.95 5.45 3.55
C ASP A 412 17.52 5.19 5.00
N LYS A 413 18.45 4.64 5.80
CA LYS A 413 18.20 4.28 7.21
C LYS A 413 17.66 5.42 8.07
N ALA A 414 17.97 6.69 7.73
CA ALA A 414 17.46 7.88 8.43
C ALA A 414 16.05 8.29 7.98
N GLY A 415 15.56 7.74 6.84
CA GLY A 415 14.31 8.14 6.23
C GLY A 415 14.34 9.60 5.73
N ASP A 416 15.47 10.04 5.20
CA ASP A 416 15.66 11.43 4.76
C ASP A 416 14.97 11.70 3.42
N ILE A 417 14.88 10.70 2.54
CA ILE A 417 14.24 10.82 1.22
C ILE A 417 12.75 11.19 1.36
N PRO A 418 11.89 10.42 2.07
CA PRO A 418 10.46 10.77 2.18
C PRO A 418 10.24 12.07 2.96
N ARG A 419 11.21 12.47 3.79
CA ARG A 419 11.18 13.76 4.50
C ARG A 419 11.69 14.93 3.67
N GLY A 420 12.15 14.69 2.43
CA GLY A 420 12.70 15.73 1.56
C GLY A 420 13.99 16.36 2.10
N ARG A 421 14.78 15.60 2.87
CA ARG A 421 16.06 16.03 3.44
C ARG A 421 17.26 15.55 2.63
N ALA A 422 17.08 14.49 1.82
CA ALA A 422 18.10 14.02 0.90
C ALA A 422 18.24 15.02 -0.25
N ALA A 423 19.46 15.51 -0.45
CA ALA A 423 19.74 16.52 -1.47
C ALA A 423 19.80 15.92 -2.89
N ASP A 424 20.10 14.63 -3.03
CA ASP A 424 20.44 14.02 -4.31
C ASP A 424 19.60 12.77 -4.58
N SER A 425 19.06 12.71 -5.81
CA SER A 425 18.64 11.44 -6.41
C SER A 425 19.87 10.54 -6.55
N PRO A 426 19.76 9.22 -6.26
CA PRO A 426 20.90 8.33 -6.42
C PRO A 426 21.42 8.42 -7.87
N GLU A 427 22.73 8.60 -8.01
CA GLU A 427 23.37 8.44 -9.29
C GLU A 427 23.06 7.03 -9.83
N PHE A 428 22.88 6.93 -11.15
CA PHE A 428 22.85 5.62 -11.78
C PHE A 428 24.12 4.87 -11.36
N PRO A 429 24.05 3.62 -10.95
CA PRO A 429 25.21 2.77 -11.06
C PRO A 429 25.65 2.88 -12.51
N GLY A 430 26.81 3.50 -12.74
CA GLY A 430 27.17 4.10 -14.00
C GLY A 430 26.74 3.24 -15.18
N VAL A 431 26.12 3.86 -16.16
CA VAL A 431 26.09 3.28 -17.50
C VAL A 431 27.54 2.99 -17.80
N ILE A 432 27.92 1.73 -17.69
CA ILE A 432 29.21 1.24 -18.19
C ILE A 432 29.13 1.52 -19.68
N ALA A 433 29.83 2.55 -20.10
CA ALA A 433 29.92 3.00 -21.49
C ALA A 433 30.57 1.91 -22.35
#